data_d2eefd4ce79e66f72983815bc64d02f2
#
_entry.id   d2eefd4ce79e66f72983815bc64d02f2
#
_cell.length_a   1.000
_cell.length_b   1.000
_cell.length_c   1.000
_cell.angle_alpha   90.00
_cell.angle_beta   90.00
_cell.angle_gamma   90.00
#
_symmetry.space_group_name_H-M   'P 1'
#
loop_
_entity.id
_entity.type
_entity.pdbx_description
1 polymer ?
#
loop_
_entity_poly.entity_id
_entity_poly.type
_entity_poly.pdbx_seq_one_letter_code
_entity_poly.pdbx_strand_id
1 'polypeptide(L)'
;MKKLLAVLLTLLMTCLLAVIPVAAETVEPVVLNVAYMPNYASLWLAVTGIHQGYFSQQGFELRLVEFADGPTIIAAMENGSIDIGFIGPGAHKLCINGRAKVFCLSQIGNADAVMASRKAGISAIPDLKGKKVGYASGTSSEMILQYALEDAALTWEDIIPYEMDASSLFTAMLSGALDACACWSPATSALVEHSGGDIFALCTNIDFADRSVALESWIVLSGYYERHNERIEKFTRALYQAMDFGSQEKNFPQVAQWVAEQCATEVEVALSQTGDADWPSRQDVLDLIESGRLAEYYRTQQLSFIASGAIEHEVPVTDYILFDNMINAAR
;
A
#
# COMPACT_ATOMS: atom_id res chain seq x y z
N MET A 1 -36.99 -55.57 43.48
CA MET A 1 -36.04 -55.48 42.33
C MET A 1 -36.62 -54.80 41.09
N LYS A 2 -37.80 -55.26 40.57
CA LYS A 2 -38.36 -54.66 39.33
C LYS A 2 -38.76 -53.18 39.43
N LYS A 3 -39.18 -52.67 40.59
CA LYS A 3 -39.53 -51.25 40.79
C LYS A 3 -38.32 -50.35 40.92
N LEU A 4 -37.18 -50.84 41.42
CA LEU A 4 -35.92 -50.10 41.54
C LEU A 4 -35.26 -49.94 40.15
N LEU A 5 -35.39 -50.97 39.28
CA LEU A 5 -34.85 -50.94 37.92
C LEU A 5 -35.60 -49.96 37.04
N ALA A 6 -36.92 -49.78 37.22
CA ALA A 6 -37.73 -48.81 36.47
C ALA A 6 -37.42 -47.37 36.84
N VAL A 7 -37.12 -47.08 38.09
CA VAL A 7 -36.74 -45.73 38.55
C VAL A 7 -35.32 -45.36 38.08
N LEU A 8 -34.39 -46.33 38.03
CA LEU A 8 -33.07 -46.10 37.47
C LEU A 8 -33.09 -45.86 35.94
N LEU A 9 -33.95 -46.55 35.17
CA LEU A 9 -34.11 -46.34 33.74
C LEU A 9 -34.75 -44.99 33.45
N THR A 10 -35.71 -44.51 34.26
CA THR A 10 -36.30 -43.18 34.08
C THR A 10 -35.35 -42.06 34.44
N LEU A 11 -34.48 -42.22 35.45
CA LEU A 11 -33.44 -41.23 35.77
C LEU A 11 -32.32 -41.17 34.70
N LEU A 12 -31.98 -42.30 34.06
CA LEU A 12 -31.00 -42.35 32.97
C LEU A 12 -31.55 -41.70 31.67
N MET A 13 -32.86 -41.77 31.47
CA MET A 13 -33.50 -41.20 30.25
C MET A 13 -33.74 -39.68 30.35
N THR A 14 -33.79 -39.13 31.58
CA THR A 14 -33.89 -37.67 31.81
C THR A 14 -32.56 -36.93 31.75
N CYS A 15 -31.41 -37.63 31.91
CA CYS A 15 -30.08 -37.01 31.73
C CYS A 15 -29.59 -36.94 30.27
N LEU A 16 -30.32 -37.57 29.30
CA LEU A 16 -29.92 -37.54 27.90
C LEU A 16 -30.58 -36.40 27.07
N LEU A 17 -31.34 -35.51 27.72
CA LEU A 17 -32.12 -34.47 27.06
C LEU A 17 -31.70 -33.05 27.42
N ALA A 18 -30.42 -32.70 27.40
CA ALA A 18 -30.01 -31.27 27.44
C ALA A 18 -28.58 -31.04 26.94
N VAL A 19 -28.16 -31.67 25.88
CA VAL A 19 -27.13 -31.05 25.02
C VAL A 19 -27.88 -30.46 23.85
N ILE A 20 -28.54 -29.32 24.10
CA ILE A 20 -28.92 -28.42 23.01
C ILE A 20 -27.57 -27.90 22.51
N PRO A 21 -27.18 -28.21 21.25
CA PRO A 21 -26.07 -27.47 20.67
C PRO A 21 -26.51 -25.99 20.68
N VAL A 22 -25.86 -25.17 21.50
CA VAL A 22 -25.92 -23.73 21.31
C VAL A 22 -25.39 -23.54 19.88
N ALA A 23 -26.30 -23.32 18.95
CA ALA A 23 -25.92 -22.89 17.63
C ALA A 23 -25.09 -21.62 17.89
N ALA A 24 -23.78 -21.69 17.63
CA ALA A 24 -22.98 -20.49 17.59
C ALA A 24 -23.69 -19.55 16.63
N GLU A 25 -24.16 -18.41 17.11
CA GLU A 25 -24.66 -17.36 16.25
C GLU A 25 -23.54 -17.11 15.24
N THR A 26 -23.78 -17.49 14.00
CA THR A 26 -22.89 -17.14 12.90
C THR A 26 -23.06 -15.64 12.71
N VAL A 27 -22.20 -14.85 13.36
CA VAL A 27 -22.14 -13.40 13.12
C VAL A 27 -21.76 -13.24 11.65
N GLU A 28 -22.64 -12.66 10.86
CA GLU A 28 -22.34 -12.39 9.46
C GLU A 28 -21.06 -11.50 9.39
N PRO A 29 -20.13 -11.83 8.48
CA PRO A 29 -18.91 -11.04 8.36
C PRO A 29 -19.22 -9.61 7.92
N VAL A 30 -18.43 -8.67 8.44
CA VAL A 30 -18.48 -7.28 7.97
C VAL A 30 -17.81 -7.23 6.62
N VAL A 31 -18.56 -6.86 5.58
CA VAL A 31 -18.00 -6.67 4.23
C VAL A 31 -17.34 -5.30 4.16
N LEU A 32 -16.07 -5.25 3.73
CA LEU A 32 -15.29 -4.02 3.57
C LEU A 32 -14.84 -3.88 2.11
N ASN A 33 -15.09 -2.70 1.52
CA ASN A 33 -14.54 -2.34 0.22
C ASN A 33 -13.13 -1.80 0.42
N VAL A 34 -12.12 -2.51 -0.12
CA VAL A 34 -10.71 -2.21 0.08
C VAL A 34 -10.07 -1.84 -1.24
N ALA A 35 -9.55 -0.63 -1.34
CA ALA A 35 -8.92 -0.13 -2.56
C ALA A 35 -7.44 -0.51 -2.63
N TYR A 36 -7.00 -0.90 -3.84
CA TYR A 36 -5.63 -1.26 -4.15
C TYR A 36 -5.21 -0.72 -5.53
N MET A 37 -3.90 -0.68 -5.78
CA MET A 37 -3.30 -0.49 -7.11
C MET A 37 -2.82 -1.84 -7.66
N PRO A 38 -2.86 -2.10 -8.99
CA PRO A 38 -2.58 -3.41 -9.55
C PRO A 38 -1.06 -3.73 -9.56
N ASN A 39 -0.47 -3.89 -8.38
CA ASN A 39 0.92 -4.27 -8.17
C ASN A 39 1.10 -5.11 -6.89
N TYR A 40 2.27 -5.74 -6.76
CA TYR A 40 2.60 -6.57 -5.60
C TYR A 40 2.56 -5.78 -4.29
N ALA A 41 3.14 -4.58 -4.27
CA ALA A 41 3.28 -3.73 -3.10
C ALA A 41 1.92 -3.39 -2.45
N SER A 42 0.91 -3.11 -3.26
CA SER A 42 -0.44 -2.79 -2.79
C SER A 42 -1.22 -4.01 -2.30
N LEU A 43 -0.94 -5.19 -2.86
CA LEU A 43 -1.77 -6.39 -2.69
C LEU A 43 -1.20 -7.41 -1.72
N TRP A 44 0.12 -7.46 -1.48
CA TRP A 44 0.77 -8.56 -0.77
C TRP A 44 0.15 -8.89 0.59
N LEU A 45 -0.27 -7.89 1.37
CA LEU A 45 -0.95 -8.10 2.64
C LEU A 45 -2.41 -8.50 2.47
N ALA A 46 -3.13 -7.83 1.56
CA ALA A 46 -4.54 -8.08 1.35
C ALA A 46 -4.79 -9.51 0.85
N VAL A 47 -4.09 -9.94 -0.22
CA VAL A 47 -4.24 -11.30 -0.75
C VAL A 47 -3.74 -12.36 0.23
N THR A 48 -2.62 -12.11 0.92
CA THR A 48 -2.14 -13.02 1.96
C THR A 48 -3.17 -13.19 3.06
N GLY A 49 -3.72 -12.09 3.57
CA GLY A 49 -4.73 -12.14 4.63
C GLY A 49 -6.03 -12.82 4.21
N ILE A 50 -6.44 -12.66 2.96
CA ILE A 50 -7.61 -13.35 2.37
C ILE A 50 -7.33 -14.86 2.27
N HIS A 51 -6.26 -15.27 1.60
CA HIS A 51 -5.95 -16.66 1.32
C HIS A 51 -5.59 -17.46 2.59
N GLN A 52 -4.95 -16.83 3.58
CA GLN A 52 -4.64 -17.44 4.88
C GLN A 52 -5.81 -17.36 5.87
N GLY A 53 -6.91 -16.68 5.49
CA GLY A 53 -8.09 -16.56 6.33
C GLY A 53 -7.93 -15.61 7.53
N TYR A 54 -6.93 -14.74 7.54
CA TYR A 54 -6.67 -13.83 8.67
C TYR A 54 -7.77 -12.77 8.82
N PHE A 55 -8.30 -12.26 7.71
CA PHE A 55 -9.44 -11.33 7.75
C PHE A 55 -10.73 -12.01 8.21
N SER A 56 -11.01 -13.22 7.75
CA SER A 56 -12.20 -13.96 8.17
C SER A 56 -12.17 -14.33 9.66
N GLN A 57 -11.00 -14.62 10.22
CA GLN A 57 -10.80 -14.82 11.67
C GLN A 57 -11.14 -13.57 12.49
N GLN A 58 -10.98 -12.38 11.89
CA GLN A 58 -11.37 -11.10 12.51
C GLN A 58 -12.81 -10.70 12.20
N GLY A 59 -13.57 -11.54 11.48
CA GLY A 59 -14.96 -11.29 11.11
C GLY A 59 -15.13 -10.39 9.89
N PHE A 60 -14.15 -10.33 8.97
CA PHE A 60 -14.21 -9.54 7.74
C PHE A 60 -14.30 -10.39 6.48
N GLU A 61 -15.05 -9.88 5.51
CA GLU A 61 -14.99 -10.24 4.10
C GLU A 61 -14.51 -9.03 3.31
N LEU A 62 -13.47 -9.18 2.49
CA LEU A 62 -12.92 -8.07 1.71
C LEU A 62 -13.42 -8.13 0.27
N ARG A 63 -13.85 -6.97 -0.24
CA ARG A 63 -14.07 -6.72 -1.66
C ARG A 63 -12.97 -5.81 -2.17
N LEU A 64 -12.05 -6.37 -2.93
CA LEU A 64 -10.93 -5.64 -3.50
C LEU A 64 -11.40 -4.83 -4.71
N VAL A 65 -11.07 -3.53 -4.74
CA VAL A 65 -11.45 -2.59 -5.80
C VAL A 65 -10.20 -1.92 -6.34
N GLU A 66 -9.96 -2.05 -7.64
CA GLU A 66 -8.77 -1.52 -8.30
C GLU A 66 -8.89 -0.03 -8.59
N PHE A 67 -7.78 0.69 -8.38
CA PHE A 67 -7.61 2.11 -8.69
C PHE A 67 -6.26 2.35 -9.35
N ALA A 68 -6.15 3.45 -10.10
CA ALA A 68 -4.92 3.83 -10.77
C ALA A 68 -3.85 4.36 -9.80
N ASP A 69 -4.26 5.08 -8.73
CA ASP A 69 -3.37 5.81 -7.83
C ASP A 69 -3.99 6.14 -6.47
N GLY A 70 -3.14 6.60 -5.53
CA GLY A 70 -3.55 6.96 -4.17
C GLY A 70 -4.53 8.12 -4.08
N PRO A 71 -4.35 9.23 -4.80
CA PRO A 71 -5.32 10.33 -4.83
C PRO A 71 -6.74 9.92 -5.21
N THR A 72 -6.90 9.06 -6.22
CA THR A 72 -8.22 8.54 -6.64
C THR A 72 -8.82 7.60 -5.59
N ILE A 73 -7.99 6.82 -4.88
CA ILE A 73 -8.43 6.01 -3.74
C ILE A 73 -9.02 6.90 -2.65
N ILE A 74 -8.31 7.96 -2.24
CA ILE A 74 -8.80 8.88 -1.18
C ILE A 74 -10.10 9.53 -1.61
N ALA A 75 -10.23 9.97 -2.87
CA ALA A 75 -11.47 10.54 -3.38
C ALA A 75 -12.63 9.52 -3.35
N ALA A 76 -12.36 8.24 -3.65
CA ALA A 76 -13.36 7.18 -3.55
C ALA A 76 -13.74 6.86 -2.09
N MET A 77 -12.82 6.99 -1.15
CA MET A 77 -13.12 6.89 0.28
C MET A 77 -14.03 8.04 0.74
N GLU A 78 -13.75 9.27 0.32
CA GLU A 78 -14.55 10.45 0.67
C GLU A 78 -15.98 10.40 0.14
N ASN A 79 -16.20 9.79 -1.03
CA ASN A 79 -17.55 9.59 -1.55
C ASN A 79 -18.28 8.37 -0.96
N GLY A 80 -17.60 7.61 -0.08
CA GLY A 80 -18.18 6.46 0.64
C GLY A 80 -18.23 5.15 -0.13
N SER A 81 -17.57 5.05 -1.30
CA SER A 81 -17.52 3.79 -2.06
C SER A 81 -16.43 2.83 -1.57
N ILE A 82 -15.43 3.34 -0.86
CA ILE A 82 -14.30 2.59 -0.30
C ILE A 82 -14.19 2.84 1.21
N ASP A 83 -13.97 1.79 1.98
CA ASP A 83 -13.81 1.83 3.44
C ASP A 83 -12.35 1.99 3.85
N ILE A 84 -11.45 1.27 3.20
CA ILE A 84 -10.01 1.20 3.50
C ILE A 84 -9.23 1.30 2.20
N GLY A 85 -8.11 2.03 2.22
CA GLY A 85 -7.27 2.21 1.05
C GLY A 85 -5.80 1.94 1.33
N PHE A 86 -5.08 1.60 0.27
CA PHE A 86 -3.62 1.57 0.23
C PHE A 86 -3.11 2.78 -0.57
N ILE A 87 -2.05 3.44 -0.08
CA ILE A 87 -1.45 4.58 -0.78
C ILE A 87 0.08 4.50 -0.79
N GLY A 88 0.67 5.01 -1.86
CA GLY A 88 2.09 5.28 -1.96
C GLY A 88 2.51 6.60 -1.32
N PRO A 89 3.83 6.86 -1.26
CA PRO A 89 4.41 7.96 -0.48
C PRO A 89 3.93 9.34 -0.91
N GLY A 90 3.71 9.60 -2.20
CA GLY A 90 3.28 10.92 -2.68
C GLY A 90 1.88 11.34 -2.20
N ALA A 91 1.00 10.37 -1.95
CA ALA A 91 -0.36 10.65 -1.48
C ALA A 91 -0.43 10.98 0.03
N HIS A 92 0.64 10.73 0.83
CA HIS A 92 0.66 11.09 2.26
C HIS A 92 0.43 12.58 2.52
N LYS A 93 0.74 13.46 1.55
CA LYS A 93 0.40 14.90 1.66
C LYS A 93 -1.10 15.11 1.92
N LEU A 94 -1.97 14.24 1.43
CA LEU A 94 -3.41 14.31 1.68
C LEU A 94 -3.76 13.86 3.11
N CYS A 95 -3.01 12.92 3.69
CA CYS A 95 -3.16 12.54 5.10
C CYS A 95 -2.69 13.68 6.02
N ILE A 96 -1.56 14.32 5.72
CA ILE A 96 -1.03 15.48 6.45
C ILE A 96 -2.05 16.64 6.44
N ASN A 97 -2.75 16.84 5.31
CA ASN A 97 -3.83 17.81 5.17
C ASN A 97 -5.17 17.36 5.82
N GLY A 98 -5.17 16.26 6.60
CA GLY A 98 -6.31 15.81 7.39
C GLY A 98 -7.39 15.02 6.65
N ARG A 99 -7.19 14.70 5.35
CA ARG A 99 -8.19 13.98 4.54
C ARG A 99 -8.31 12.50 4.94
N ALA A 100 -7.20 11.86 5.34
CA ALA A 100 -7.19 10.49 5.82
C ALA A 100 -6.14 10.32 6.93
N LYS A 101 -6.14 9.15 7.59
CA LYS A 101 -5.14 8.75 8.60
C LYS A 101 -4.48 7.45 8.19
N VAL A 102 -3.16 7.36 8.38
CA VAL A 102 -2.40 6.12 8.25
C VAL A 102 -2.63 5.28 9.51
N PHE A 103 -3.10 4.06 9.34
CA PHE A 103 -3.32 3.15 10.47
C PHE A 103 -2.36 1.96 10.48
N CYS A 104 -1.62 1.72 9.39
CA CYS A 104 -0.59 0.68 9.31
C CYS A 104 0.44 1.03 8.22
N LEU A 105 1.74 0.95 8.53
CA LEU A 105 2.79 0.89 7.52
C LEU A 105 2.64 -0.45 6.79
N SER A 106 2.77 -0.45 5.46
CA SER A 106 2.80 -1.67 4.66
C SER A 106 4.23 -2.12 4.38
N GLN A 107 5.01 -1.26 3.73
CA GLN A 107 6.41 -1.51 3.37
C GLN A 107 7.15 -0.20 3.13
N ILE A 108 8.46 -0.35 2.86
CA ILE A 108 9.33 0.74 2.41
C ILE A 108 9.71 0.45 0.96
N GLY A 109 9.14 1.20 0.02
CA GLY A 109 9.32 1.02 -1.42
C GLY A 109 10.70 1.46 -1.92
N ASN A 110 11.17 0.82 -3.00
CA ASN A 110 12.42 1.18 -3.67
C ASN A 110 12.31 1.15 -5.22
N ALA A 111 11.11 1.15 -5.76
CA ALA A 111 10.83 0.91 -7.18
C ALA A 111 10.26 2.10 -7.95
N ASP A 112 10.28 3.30 -7.38
CA ASP A 112 9.99 4.54 -8.10
C ASP A 112 11.23 4.97 -8.88
N ALA A 113 11.05 5.43 -10.13
CA ALA A 113 12.15 5.90 -10.96
C ALA A 113 11.75 7.02 -11.92
N VAL A 114 12.72 7.86 -12.28
CA VAL A 114 12.65 8.68 -13.48
C VAL A 114 13.25 7.90 -14.63
N MET A 115 12.41 7.53 -15.59
CA MET A 115 12.77 6.74 -16.77
C MET A 115 13.01 7.67 -17.96
N ALA A 116 14.04 7.39 -18.76
CA ALA A 116 14.38 8.22 -19.92
C ALA A 116 14.74 7.40 -21.14
N SER A 117 14.46 7.93 -22.33
CA SER A 117 14.84 7.32 -23.61
C SER A 117 16.22 7.81 -24.05
N ARG A 118 17.13 6.86 -24.37
CA ARG A 118 18.42 7.16 -24.98
C ARG A 118 18.27 7.81 -26.36
N LYS A 119 17.25 7.39 -27.11
CA LYS A 119 16.93 8.00 -28.44
C LYS A 119 16.54 9.46 -28.35
N ALA A 120 16.02 9.91 -27.21
CA ALA A 120 15.74 11.31 -26.95
C ALA A 120 17.02 12.13 -26.61
N GLY A 121 18.20 11.48 -26.60
CA GLY A 121 19.47 12.11 -26.29
C GLY A 121 19.62 12.44 -24.80
N ILE A 122 18.97 11.66 -23.92
CA ILE A 122 19.05 11.81 -22.46
C ILE A 122 20.02 10.76 -21.94
N SER A 123 20.98 11.20 -21.12
CA SER A 123 21.97 10.37 -20.45
C SER A 123 22.13 10.66 -18.97
N ALA A 124 21.73 11.86 -18.54
CA ALA A 124 21.77 12.31 -17.17
C ALA A 124 20.59 13.26 -16.87
N ILE A 125 20.30 13.50 -15.58
CA ILE A 125 19.15 14.34 -15.16
C ILE A 125 19.19 15.75 -15.79
N PRO A 126 20.33 16.46 -15.92
CA PRO A 126 20.35 17.77 -16.56
C PRO A 126 19.88 17.78 -18.04
N ASP A 127 19.93 16.63 -18.72
CA ASP A 127 19.47 16.50 -20.10
C ASP A 127 17.93 16.56 -20.21
N LEU A 128 17.20 16.54 -19.09
CA LEU A 128 15.74 16.73 -19.06
C LEU A 128 15.32 18.15 -19.48
N LYS A 129 16.23 19.12 -19.49
CA LYS A 129 15.94 20.48 -19.89
C LYS A 129 15.38 20.55 -21.31
N GLY A 130 14.16 21.12 -21.45
CA GLY A 130 13.43 21.23 -22.71
C GLY A 130 12.78 19.92 -23.21
N LYS A 131 12.84 18.82 -22.42
CA LYS A 131 12.26 17.54 -22.79
C LYS A 131 10.80 17.42 -22.36
N LYS A 132 10.07 16.54 -23.04
CA LYS A 132 8.70 16.14 -22.70
C LYS A 132 8.77 15.11 -21.60
N VAL A 133 8.37 15.49 -20.41
CA VAL A 133 8.47 14.62 -19.21
C VAL A 133 7.09 14.34 -18.66
N GLY A 134 6.71 13.07 -18.64
CA GLY A 134 5.41 12.62 -18.10
C GLY A 134 5.49 12.34 -16.61
N TYR A 135 4.39 12.59 -15.90
CA TYR A 135 4.25 12.26 -14.47
C TYR A 135 2.79 12.12 -14.06
N ALA A 136 2.54 11.43 -12.94
CA ALA A 136 1.22 11.32 -12.32
C ALA A 136 1.15 12.23 -11.09
N SER A 137 0.30 13.25 -11.15
CA SER A 137 0.18 14.26 -10.09
C SER A 137 -0.35 13.65 -8.78
N GLY A 138 0.17 14.13 -7.66
CA GLY A 138 -0.23 13.68 -6.33
C GLY A 138 0.35 12.33 -5.90
N THR A 139 1.21 11.70 -6.70
CA THR A 139 1.80 10.38 -6.45
C THR A 139 3.31 10.47 -6.19
N SER A 140 3.95 9.32 -5.95
CA SER A 140 5.41 9.20 -5.86
C SER A 140 6.12 9.62 -7.16
N SER A 141 5.44 9.48 -8.31
CA SER A 141 5.93 9.93 -9.61
C SER A 141 6.24 11.43 -9.62
N GLU A 142 5.31 12.26 -9.17
CA GLU A 142 5.54 13.71 -9.03
C GLU A 142 6.69 14.00 -8.06
N MET A 143 6.70 13.29 -6.93
CA MET A 143 7.69 13.48 -5.87
C MET A 143 9.11 13.17 -6.35
N ILE A 144 9.34 12.04 -7.00
CA ILE A 144 10.69 11.66 -7.47
C ILE A 144 11.15 12.57 -8.62
N LEU A 145 10.25 13.00 -9.50
CA LEU A 145 10.60 13.94 -10.55
C LEU A 145 11.01 15.29 -9.97
N GLN A 146 10.29 15.76 -8.95
CA GLN A 146 10.66 16.99 -8.23
C GLN A 146 12.08 16.90 -7.66
N TYR A 147 12.41 15.80 -6.97
CA TYR A 147 13.77 15.60 -6.41
C TYR A 147 14.83 15.56 -7.50
N ALA A 148 14.58 14.89 -8.61
CA ALA A 148 15.51 14.81 -9.72
C ALA A 148 15.76 16.19 -10.33
N LEU A 149 14.72 17.00 -10.52
CA LEU A 149 14.86 18.37 -11.03
C LEU A 149 15.67 19.25 -10.08
N GLU A 150 15.38 19.20 -8.78
CA GLU A 150 16.09 19.97 -7.75
C GLU A 150 17.59 19.64 -7.72
N ASP A 151 17.97 18.35 -7.80
CA ASP A 151 19.37 17.91 -7.83
C ASP A 151 20.14 18.44 -9.04
N ALA A 152 19.43 18.57 -10.16
CA ALA A 152 20.00 19.14 -11.37
C ALA A 152 19.95 20.68 -11.43
N ALA A 153 19.48 21.35 -10.36
CA ALA A 153 19.16 22.78 -10.34
C ALA A 153 18.20 23.19 -11.48
N LEU A 154 17.28 22.30 -11.85
CA LEU A 154 16.19 22.51 -12.78
C LEU A 154 14.88 22.77 -12.04
N THR A 155 13.93 23.39 -12.75
CA THR A 155 12.58 23.64 -12.29
C THR A 155 11.56 23.00 -13.22
N TRP A 156 10.29 22.98 -12.85
CA TRP A 156 9.18 22.56 -13.74
C TRP A 156 9.11 23.39 -15.02
N GLU A 157 9.58 24.64 -15.01
CA GLU A 157 9.63 25.53 -16.19
C GLU A 157 10.75 25.16 -17.16
N ASP A 158 11.76 24.42 -16.72
CA ASP A 158 12.87 23.94 -17.56
C ASP A 158 12.51 22.70 -18.38
N ILE A 159 11.40 22.02 -18.09
CA ILE A 159 10.90 20.85 -18.83
C ILE A 159 9.57 21.17 -19.52
N ILE A 160 9.07 20.26 -20.34
CA ILE A 160 7.70 20.29 -20.89
C ILE A 160 6.91 19.21 -20.15
N PRO A 161 6.23 19.53 -19.04
CA PRO A 161 5.57 18.54 -18.22
C PRO A 161 4.25 18.06 -18.83
N TYR A 162 4.01 16.76 -18.73
CA TYR A 162 2.76 16.11 -19.13
C TYR A 162 2.18 15.32 -17.97
N GLU A 163 1.09 15.83 -17.41
CA GLU A 163 0.33 15.12 -16.38
C GLU A 163 -0.58 14.08 -17.02
N MET A 164 -0.46 12.82 -16.58
CA MET A 164 -1.28 11.71 -17.05
C MET A 164 -1.27 10.55 -16.06
N ASP A 165 -2.20 9.60 -16.19
CA ASP A 165 -2.24 8.38 -15.39
C ASP A 165 -1.10 7.41 -15.74
N ALA A 166 -0.82 6.45 -14.84
CA ALA A 166 0.29 5.51 -14.97
C ALA A 166 0.25 4.68 -16.26
N SER A 167 -0.94 4.27 -16.73
CA SER A 167 -1.07 3.47 -17.95
C SER A 167 -0.81 4.29 -19.21
N SER A 168 -1.22 5.54 -19.20
CA SER A 168 -0.94 6.52 -20.25
C SER A 168 0.55 6.87 -20.31
N LEU A 169 1.23 7.01 -19.16
CA LEU A 169 2.69 7.22 -19.08
C LEU A 169 3.45 6.09 -19.78
N PHE A 170 3.10 4.84 -19.47
CA PHE A 170 3.71 3.66 -20.09
C PHE A 170 3.58 3.67 -21.61
N THR A 171 2.36 3.88 -22.10
CA THR A 171 2.07 3.89 -23.52
C THR A 171 2.78 5.06 -24.24
N ALA A 172 2.78 6.26 -23.65
CA ALA A 172 3.41 7.45 -24.21
C ALA A 172 4.93 7.31 -24.30
N MET A 173 5.57 6.69 -23.29
CA MET A 173 7.00 6.39 -23.32
C MET A 173 7.36 5.39 -24.42
N LEU A 174 6.66 4.27 -24.52
CA LEU A 174 6.96 3.25 -25.54
C LEU A 174 6.72 3.76 -26.97
N SER A 175 5.74 4.62 -27.18
CA SER A 175 5.47 5.23 -28.49
C SER A 175 6.43 6.36 -28.85
N GLY A 176 7.27 6.84 -27.92
CA GLY A 176 8.14 8.00 -28.11
C GLY A 176 7.40 9.34 -28.09
N ALA A 177 6.17 9.39 -27.59
CA ALA A 177 5.44 10.65 -27.39
C ALA A 177 6.02 11.46 -26.23
N LEU A 178 6.67 10.79 -25.26
CA LEU A 178 7.45 11.37 -24.17
C LEU A 178 8.93 11.04 -24.35
N ASP A 179 9.80 11.94 -23.88
CA ASP A 179 11.24 11.77 -23.83
C ASP A 179 11.70 11.10 -22.53
N ALA A 180 10.97 11.36 -21.44
CA ALA A 180 11.17 10.78 -20.11
C ALA A 180 9.82 10.71 -19.37
N CYS A 181 9.75 9.90 -18.32
CA CYS A 181 8.63 9.91 -17.37
C CYS A 181 9.10 9.49 -15.98
N ALA A 182 8.34 9.91 -14.97
CA ALA A 182 8.46 9.34 -13.64
C ALA A 182 7.33 8.34 -13.42
N CYS A 183 7.65 7.15 -12.90
CA CYS A 183 6.66 6.09 -12.67
C CYS A 183 7.19 5.10 -11.61
N TRP A 184 6.36 4.12 -11.30
CA TRP A 184 6.66 3.07 -10.31
C TRP A 184 6.49 1.67 -10.91
N SER A 185 6.94 0.66 -10.19
CA SER A 185 6.79 -0.76 -10.59
C SER A 185 5.30 -1.17 -10.68
N PRO A 186 4.92 -2.01 -11.65
CA PRO A 186 5.78 -2.71 -12.61
C PRO A 186 6.15 -1.91 -13.87
N ALA A 187 5.67 -0.68 -14.04
CA ALA A 187 5.91 0.08 -15.26
C ALA A 187 7.41 0.34 -15.51
N THR A 188 8.21 0.57 -14.46
CA THR A 188 9.65 0.80 -14.58
C THR A 188 10.38 -0.36 -15.26
N SER A 189 10.20 -1.59 -14.79
CA SER A 189 10.82 -2.79 -15.37
C SER A 189 10.24 -3.12 -16.74
N ALA A 190 8.92 -2.99 -16.92
CA ALA A 190 8.27 -3.22 -18.20
C ALA A 190 8.74 -2.26 -19.30
N LEU A 191 8.98 -0.98 -18.98
CA LEU A 191 9.54 -0.01 -19.93
C LEU A 191 10.94 -0.41 -20.39
N VAL A 192 11.80 -0.88 -19.50
CA VAL A 192 13.14 -1.36 -19.87
C VAL A 192 13.05 -2.55 -20.81
N GLU A 193 12.24 -3.54 -20.46
CA GLU A 193 12.05 -4.77 -21.22
C GLU A 193 11.47 -4.49 -22.62
N HIS A 194 10.32 -3.81 -22.70
CA HIS A 194 9.62 -3.60 -23.98
C HIS A 194 10.33 -2.62 -24.90
N SER A 195 11.20 -1.75 -24.39
CA SER A 195 11.99 -0.83 -25.21
C SER A 195 13.26 -1.48 -25.79
N GLY A 196 13.57 -2.72 -25.39
CA GLY A 196 14.83 -3.36 -25.77
C GLY A 196 16.06 -2.64 -25.18
N GLY A 197 15.91 -1.99 -24.02
CA GLY A 197 16.96 -1.28 -23.32
C GLY A 197 17.19 0.18 -23.79
N ASP A 198 16.35 0.70 -24.68
CA ASP A 198 16.35 2.14 -25.01
C ASP A 198 15.95 2.99 -23.83
N ILE A 199 14.88 2.57 -23.12
CA ILE A 199 14.42 3.25 -21.91
C ILE A 199 15.16 2.66 -20.70
N PHE A 200 15.62 3.53 -19.82
CA PHE A 200 16.41 3.17 -18.64
C PHE A 200 16.10 4.13 -17.48
N ALA A 201 16.41 3.72 -16.25
CA ALA A 201 16.27 4.58 -15.08
C ALA A 201 17.41 5.60 -15.04
N LEU A 202 17.06 6.90 -15.00
CA LEU A 202 18.02 7.98 -14.75
C LEU A 202 18.37 8.08 -13.26
N CYS A 203 17.39 7.91 -12.41
CA CYS A 203 17.49 7.84 -10.96
C CYS A 203 16.32 7.07 -10.38
N THR A 204 16.48 6.63 -9.14
CA THR A 204 15.47 5.91 -8.36
C THR A 204 15.20 6.65 -7.05
N ASN A 205 14.14 6.28 -6.34
CA ASN A 205 13.86 6.86 -5.02
C ASN A 205 14.95 6.56 -3.98
N ILE A 206 15.78 5.53 -4.20
CA ILE A 206 16.92 5.22 -3.33
C ILE A 206 17.98 6.33 -3.38
N ASP A 207 18.17 6.96 -4.53
CA ASP A 207 19.12 8.07 -4.70
C ASP A 207 18.74 9.30 -3.84
N PHE A 208 17.49 9.36 -3.36
CA PHE A 208 16.94 10.46 -2.53
C PHE A 208 16.53 10.01 -1.12
N ALA A 209 17.03 8.86 -0.66
CA ALA A 209 16.64 8.26 0.63
C ALA A 209 17.02 9.14 1.84
N ASP A 210 17.97 10.06 1.69
CA ASP A 210 18.33 11.08 2.67
C ASP A 210 17.29 12.21 2.80
N ARG A 211 16.45 12.41 1.79
CA ARG A 211 15.36 13.41 1.78
C ARG A 211 14.01 12.81 2.13
N SER A 212 13.75 11.59 1.70
CA SER A 212 12.47 10.92 1.93
C SER A 212 12.62 9.43 1.80
N VAL A 213 12.10 8.71 2.78
CA VAL A 213 11.89 7.26 2.71
C VAL A 213 10.53 7.01 2.03
N ALA A 214 10.50 6.11 1.07
CA ALA A 214 9.27 5.82 0.31
C ALA A 214 8.33 4.91 1.13
N LEU A 215 7.69 5.47 2.14
CA LEU A 215 6.71 4.78 2.97
C LEU A 215 5.45 4.51 2.18
N GLU A 216 4.95 3.29 2.25
CA GLU A 216 3.68 2.89 1.66
C GLU A 216 2.75 2.38 2.75
N SER A 217 1.48 2.78 2.71
CA SER A 217 0.65 2.71 3.90
C SER A 217 -0.81 2.40 3.65
N TRP A 218 -1.41 1.74 4.63
CA TRP A 218 -2.85 1.54 4.73
C TRP A 218 -3.51 2.71 5.44
N ILE A 219 -4.59 3.21 4.87
CA ILE A 219 -5.27 4.43 5.31
C ILE A 219 -6.76 4.22 5.53
N VAL A 220 -7.31 5.09 6.38
CA VAL A 220 -8.73 5.18 6.69
C VAL A 220 -9.13 6.64 6.82
N LEU A 221 -10.39 7.01 6.49
CA LEU A 221 -10.87 8.36 6.77
C LEU A 221 -11.00 8.61 8.28
N SER A 222 -10.69 9.82 8.73
CA SER A 222 -10.76 10.20 10.15
C SER A 222 -12.13 9.89 10.77
N GLY A 223 -13.21 10.29 10.11
CA GLY A 223 -14.56 10.04 10.60
C GLY A 223 -14.99 8.56 10.58
N TYR A 224 -14.38 7.71 9.72
CA TYR A 224 -14.59 6.27 9.78
C TYR A 224 -13.88 5.68 10.99
N TYR A 225 -12.61 6.06 11.23
CA TYR A 225 -11.83 5.60 12.37
C TYR A 225 -12.48 5.96 13.70
N GLU A 226 -12.98 7.19 13.85
CA GLU A 226 -13.66 7.65 15.08
C GLU A 226 -14.89 6.80 15.43
N ARG A 227 -15.62 6.29 14.43
CA ARG A 227 -16.80 5.44 14.65
C ARG A 227 -16.46 3.95 14.77
N HIS A 228 -15.29 3.51 14.28
CA HIS A 228 -14.98 2.11 14.08
C HIS A 228 -13.52 1.75 14.46
N ASN A 229 -12.93 2.40 15.46
CA ASN A 229 -11.55 2.20 15.87
C ASN A 229 -11.21 0.73 16.19
N GLU A 230 -12.09 0.02 16.90
CA GLU A 230 -11.91 -1.42 17.17
C GLU A 230 -11.89 -2.27 15.89
N ARG A 231 -12.65 -1.87 14.87
CA ARG A 231 -12.67 -2.54 13.57
C ARG A 231 -11.32 -2.34 12.86
N ILE A 232 -10.77 -1.14 12.90
CA ILE A 232 -9.47 -0.83 12.31
C ILE A 232 -8.34 -1.56 13.05
N GLU A 233 -8.41 -1.66 14.38
CA GLU A 233 -7.45 -2.46 15.15
C GLU A 233 -7.48 -3.95 14.76
N LYS A 234 -8.68 -4.56 14.63
CA LYS A 234 -8.83 -5.93 14.14
C LYS A 234 -8.32 -6.10 12.70
N PHE A 235 -8.56 -5.13 11.84
CA PHE A 235 -8.05 -5.15 10.48
C PHE A 235 -6.51 -5.08 10.47
N THR A 236 -5.91 -4.20 11.28
CA THR A 236 -4.45 -4.10 11.45
C THR A 236 -3.86 -5.41 11.96
N ARG A 237 -4.55 -6.09 12.89
CA ARG A 237 -4.12 -7.42 13.39
C ARG A 237 -4.06 -8.46 12.28
N ALA A 238 -5.04 -8.46 11.36
CA ALA A 238 -5.01 -9.34 10.19
C ALA A 238 -3.86 -8.98 9.22
N LEU A 239 -3.59 -7.68 9.01
CA LEU A 239 -2.44 -7.24 8.23
C LEU A 239 -1.11 -7.69 8.86
N TYR A 240 -0.97 -7.62 10.17
CA TYR A 240 0.22 -8.08 10.88
C TYR A 240 0.44 -9.60 10.76
N GLN A 241 -0.63 -10.40 10.81
CA GLN A 241 -0.53 -11.82 10.52
C GLN A 241 -0.09 -12.08 9.07
N ALA A 242 -0.59 -11.27 8.13
CA ALA A 242 -0.19 -11.33 6.74
C ALA A 242 1.28 -10.90 6.55
N MET A 243 1.77 -9.89 7.28
CA MET A 243 3.19 -9.48 7.31
C MET A 243 4.08 -10.62 7.81
N ASP A 244 3.74 -11.25 8.93
CA ASP A 244 4.54 -12.35 9.51
C ASP A 244 4.65 -13.55 8.55
N PHE A 245 3.67 -13.75 7.65
CA PHE A 245 3.74 -14.76 6.60
C PHE A 245 4.47 -14.23 5.35
N GLY A 246 4.01 -13.09 4.82
CA GLY A 246 4.39 -12.59 3.51
C GLY A 246 5.80 -11.99 3.44
N SER A 247 6.37 -11.53 4.57
CA SER A 247 7.74 -11.02 4.65
C SER A 247 8.82 -12.10 4.53
N GLN A 248 8.46 -13.38 4.66
CA GLN A 248 9.41 -14.48 4.54
C GLN A 248 9.64 -14.81 3.07
N GLU A 249 10.88 -14.67 2.58
CA GLU A 249 11.26 -14.90 1.18
C GLU A 249 10.77 -16.24 0.61
N LYS A 250 10.76 -17.31 1.43
CA LYS A 250 10.24 -18.62 1.02
C LYS A 250 8.75 -18.59 0.60
N ASN A 251 7.99 -17.58 1.04
CA ASN A 251 6.57 -17.42 0.75
C ASN A 251 6.32 -16.46 -0.43
N PHE A 252 7.34 -15.73 -0.92
CA PHE A 252 7.22 -14.82 -2.05
C PHE A 252 6.59 -15.46 -3.29
N PRO A 253 6.97 -16.68 -3.72
CA PRO A 253 6.32 -17.31 -4.86
C PRO A 253 4.83 -17.54 -4.67
N GLN A 254 4.41 -17.90 -3.46
CA GLN A 254 3.00 -18.13 -3.16
C GLN A 254 2.21 -16.83 -3.15
N VAL A 255 2.76 -15.77 -2.52
CA VAL A 255 2.13 -14.44 -2.50
C VAL A 255 2.08 -13.86 -3.91
N ALA A 256 3.14 -14.01 -4.71
CA ALA A 256 3.19 -13.57 -6.11
C ALA A 256 2.11 -14.24 -6.97
N GLN A 257 1.84 -15.52 -6.75
CA GLN A 257 0.74 -16.21 -7.41
C GLN A 257 -0.61 -15.58 -7.08
N TRP A 258 -0.91 -15.30 -5.81
CA TRP A 258 -2.16 -14.66 -5.39
C TRP A 258 -2.30 -13.24 -5.93
N VAL A 259 -1.19 -12.48 -5.97
CA VAL A 259 -1.15 -11.15 -6.58
C VAL A 259 -1.44 -11.24 -8.09
N ALA A 260 -0.78 -12.17 -8.78
CA ALA A 260 -0.96 -12.38 -10.22
C ALA A 260 -2.42 -12.75 -10.58
N GLU A 261 -3.03 -13.62 -9.77
CA GLU A 261 -4.45 -13.97 -9.91
C GLU A 261 -5.36 -12.74 -9.74
N GLN A 262 -5.09 -11.88 -8.74
CA GLN A 262 -5.88 -10.67 -8.50
C GLN A 262 -5.70 -9.61 -9.58
N CYS A 263 -4.47 -9.43 -10.10
CA CYS A 263 -4.14 -8.45 -11.14
C CYS A 263 -4.39 -8.97 -12.57
N ALA A 264 -4.78 -10.23 -12.74
CA ALA A 264 -4.88 -10.90 -14.05
C ALA A 264 -3.58 -10.75 -14.89
N THR A 265 -2.41 -10.96 -14.25
CA THR A 265 -1.08 -10.89 -14.85
C THR A 265 -0.33 -12.22 -14.72
N GLU A 266 0.85 -12.33 -15.35
CA GLU A 266 1.72 -13.50 -15.22
C GLU A 266 2.39 -13.54 -13.83
N VAL A 267 2.60 -14.74 -13.29
CA VAL A 267 3.21 -14.93 -11.96
C VAL A 267 4.64 -14.39 -11.91
N GLU A 268 5.39 -14.55 -13.01
CA GLU A 268 6.73 -14.05 -13.16
C GLU A 268 6.81 -12.52 -13.02
N VAL A 269 5.80 -11.80 -13.54
CA VAL A 269 5.70 -10.33 -13.40
C VAL A 269 5.45 -9.95 -11.94
N ALA A 270 4.53 -10.64 -11.25
CA ALA A 270 4.30 -10.39 -9.83
C ALA A 270 5.52 -10.78 -8.97
N LEU A 271 6.19 -11.90 -9.29
CA LEU A 271 7.37 -12.36 -8.57
C LEU A 271 8.57 -11.42 -8.74
N SER A 272 8.76 -10.82 -9.91
CA SER A 272 9.84 -9.84 -10.13
C SER A 272 9.71 -8.61 -9.23
N GLN A 273 8.50 -8.26 -8.82
CA GLN A 273 8.23 -7.12 -7.93
C GLN A 273 8.59 -7.38 -6.45
N THR A 274 8.95 -8.61 -6.07
CA THR A 274 9.41 -8.89 -4.70
C THR A 274 10.73 -8.20 -4.34
N GLY A 275 11.50 -7.73 -5.33
CA GLY A 275 12.67 -6.88 -5.16
C GLY A 275 12.38 -5.38 -4.99
N ASP A 276 11.13 -4.95 -5.05
CA ASP A 276 10.73 -3.55 -5.18
C ASP A 276 10.54 -2.85 -3.83
N ALA A 277 10.74 -3.55 -2.71
CA ALA A 277 10.59 -2.97 -1.37
C ALA A 277 11.31 -3.79 -0.29
N ASP A 278 11.49 -3.18 0.86
CA ASP A 278 11.72 -3.87 2.12
C ASP A 278 10.37 -4.29 2.68
N TRP A 279 10.16 -5.61 2.83
CA TRP A 279 8.92 -6.23 3.30
C TRP A 279 9.01 -6.50 4.81
N PRO A 280 8.52 -5.62 5.67
CA PRO A 280 8.68 -5.77 7.11
C PRO A 280 7.79 -6.88 7.66
N SER A 281 8.28 -7.56 8.70
CA SER A 281 7.42 -8.30 9.61
C SER A 281 6.70 -7.35 10.57
N ARG A 282 5.70 -7.86 11.28
CA ARG A 282 5.07 -7.10 12.37
C ARG A 282 6.10 -6.58 13.37
N GLN A 283 7.10 -7.39 13.73
CA GLN A 283 8.13 -7.00 14.70
C GLN A 283 8.99 -5.84 14.18
N ASP A 284 9.35 -5.85 12.90
CA ASP A 284 10.11 -4.75 12.31
C ASP A 284 9.34 -3.42 12.38
N VAL A 285 8.01 -3.45 12.14
CA VAL A 285 7.16 -2.25 12.28
C VAL A 285 7.14 -1.75 13.73
N LEU A 286 7.02 -2.67 14.71
CA LEU A 286 7.04 -2.30 16.14
C LEU A 286 8.39 -1.72 16.55
N ASP A 287 9.49 -2.30 16.10
CA ASP A 287 10.84 -1.81 16.39
C ASP A 287 11.06 -0.40 15.80
N LEU A 288 10.50 -0.13 14.61
CA LEU A 288 10.52 1.22 14.02
C LEU A 288 9.69 2.22 14.86
N ILE A 289 8.57 1.79 15.42
CA ILE A 289 7.75 2.64 16.30
C ILE A 289 8.45 2.89 17.63
N GLU A 290 8.94 1.83 18.31
CA GLU A 290 9.59 1.93 19.61
C GLU A 290 10.87 2.75 19.58
N SER A 291 11.64 2.64 18.52
CA SER A 291 12.85 3.46 18.31
C SER A 291 12.56 4.92 17.92
N GLY A 292 11.32 5.26 17.64
CA GLY A 292 10.92 6.57 17.11
C GLY A 292 11.24 6.79 15.63
N ARG A 293 11.89 5.84 14.97
CA ARG A 293 12.32 5.98 13.57
C ARG A 293 11.15 6.12 12.59
N LEU A 294 10.04 5.40 12.85
CA LEU A 294 8.87 5.52 11.97
C LEU A 294 8.30 6.94 11.99
N ALA A 295 8.22 7.56 13.16
CA ALA A 295 7.78 8.95 13.27
C ALA A 295 8.75 9.93 12.58
N GLU A 296 10.06 9.68 12.69
CA GLU A 296 11.08 10.46 12.01
C GLU A 296 10.96 10.34 10.48
N TYR A 297 10.74 9.16 9.94
CA TYR A 297 10.55 8.95 8.51
C TYR A 297 9.33 9.73 7.97
N TYR A 298 8.17 9.64 8.62
CA TYR A 298 6.99 10.42 8.24
C TYR A 298 7.23 11.92 8.37
N ARG A 299 7.95 12.37 9.42
CA ARG A 299 8.29 13.76 9.60
C ARG A 299 9.24 14.26 8.50
N THR A 300 10.27 13.49 8.15
CA THR A 300 11.21 13.83 7.07
C THR A 300 10.47 13.95 5.74
N GLN A 301 9.58 13.03 5.43
CA GLN A 301 8.70 13.09 4.25
C GLN A 301 7.83 14.35 4.28
N GLN A 302 7.23 14.70 5.41
CA GLN A 302 6.44 15.94 5.56
C GLN A 302 7.29 17.19 5.29
N LEU A 303 8.51 17.25 5.82
CA LEU A 303 9.42 18.37 5.59
C LEU A 303 9.79 18.51 4.12
N SER A 304 9.92 17.40 3.39
CA SER A 304 10.13 17.41 1.95
C SER A 304 8.93 17.98 1.18
N PHE A 305 7.70 17.65 1.57
CA PHE A 305 6.49 18.25 1.00
C PHE A 305 6.38 19.75 1.29
N ILE A 306 6.85 20.21 2.46
CA ILE A 306 6.92 21.64 2.77
C ILE A 306 7.96 22.34 1.90
N ALA A 307 9.14 21.74 1.75
CA ALA A 307 10.21 22.29 0.91
C ALA A 307 9.79 22.46 -0.55
N SER A 308 9.00 21.51 -1.08
CA SER A 308 8.45 21.58 -2.45
C SER A 308 7.22 22.49 -2.58
N GLY A 309 6.69 23.03 -1.47
CA GLY A 309 5.47 23.85 -1.47
C GLY A 309 4.17 23.05 -1.58
N ALA A 310 4.22 21.71 -1.51
CA ALA A 310 3.04 20.85 -1.56
C ALA A 310 2.21 20.90 -0.26
N ILE A 311 2.82 21.32 0.85
CA ILE A 311 2.20 21.53 2.16
C ILE A 311 2.71 22.88 2.72
N GLU A 312 1.83 23.64 3.37
CA GLU A 312 2.12 24.99 3.85
C GLU A 312 2.92 25.00 5.17
N HIS A 313 2.62 24.06 6.09
CA HIS A 313 3.23 24.03 7.42
C HIS A 313 3.29 22.62 8.01
N GLU A 314 4.20 22.43 8.96
CA GLU A 314 4.36 21.17 9.69
C GLU A 314 3.20 20.94 10.69
N VAL A 315 2.68 19.72 10.72
CA VAL A 315 1.73 19.24 11.72
C VAL A 315 2.36 18.09 12.53
N PRO A 316 1.92 17.84 13.78
CA PRO A 316 2.36 16.67 14.53
C PRO A 316 2.11 15.38 13.76
N VAL A 317 3.11 14.50 13.69
CA VAL A 317 2.98 13.20 12.98
C VAL A 317 1.83 12.38 13.55
N THR A 318 1.55 12.49 14.85
CA THR A 318 0.44 11.85 15.54
C THR A 318 -0.96 12.32 15.08
N ASP A 319 -1.03 13.43 14.36
CA ASP A 319 -2.32 13.93 13.87
C ASP A 319 -2.81 13.12 12.65
N TYR A 320 -1.89 12.46 11.92
CA TYR A 320 -2.24 11.68 10.73
C TYR A 320 -1.73 10.23 10.77
N ILE A 321 -0.87 9.83 11.74
CA ILE A 321 -0.40 8.46 11.94
C ILE A 321 -0.97 7.90 13.24
N LEU A 322 -1.67 6.77 13.16
CA LEU A 322 -2.33 6.11 14.29
C LEU A 322 -1.39 5.09 14.95
N PHE A 323 -0.32 5.55 15.61
CA PHE A 323 0.66 4.68 16.28
C PHE A 323 0.01 3.78 17.33
N ASP A 324 -0.93 4.32 18.15
CA ASP A 324 -1.63 3.55 19.17
C ASP A 324 -2.41 2.37 18.57
N ASN A 325 -3.03 2.55 17.39
CA ASN A 325 -3.71 1.48 16.69
C ASN A 325 -2.72 0.36 16.30
N MET A 326 -1.54 0.73 15.78
CA MET A 326 -0.50 -0.24 15.40
C MET A 326 0.01 -1.02 16.61
N ILE A 327 0.27 -0.34 17.74
CA ILE A 327 0.74 -0.96 18.99
C ILE A 327 -0.34 -1.89 19.58
N ASN A 328 -1.59 -1.46 19.62
CA ASN A 328 -2.67 -2.25 20.21
C ASN A 328 -3.00 -3.48 19.37
N ALA A 329 -2.97 -3.37 18.04
CA ALA A 329 -3.21 -4.49 17.14
C ALA A 329 -2.16 -5.62 17.27
N ALA A 330 -0.97 -5.32 17.77
CA ALA A 330 0.11 -6.28 17.96
C ALA A 330 0.00 -7.10 19.27
N ARG A 331 -0.84 -6.65 20.20
CA ARG A 331 -1.10 -7.34 21.49
C ARG A 331 -2.13 -8.45 21.33
#